data_6c9cb5d10101cf72743e91685cc953e8
#
_entry.id   6c9cb5d10101cf72743e91685cc953e8
#
_cell.length_a   1.000
_cell.length_b   1.000
_cell.length_c   1.000
_cell.angle_alpha   90.00
_cell.angle_beta   90.00
_cell.angle_gamma   90.00
#
_symmetry.space_group_name_H-M   'P 1'
#
loop_
_entity.id
_entity.type
_entity.pdbx_description
1 polymer ?
#
loop_
_entity_poly.entity_id
_entity_poly.type
_entity_poly.pdbx_seq_one_letter_code
_entity_poly.pdbx_strand_id
1 'polypeptide(L)'
;MENTKTKEEMLENLDILLNEDLPYNVRLDAYEYLQEDCEEILDEMIAKMYAYEGETGQMLMEVLSEYKGNKAIFMGLVSWLYKGEDVALFARLIGAYGDEQGVEVLKTFCEEYEPNYNEFMELRNAVEELGGDFDLKEDFSDDPLYRFLKGLDEEDEDSRRSPFEEFFNPPKKDDGEDD
;
A
#
# COMPACT_ATOMS: atom_id res chain seq x y z
N MET A 1 29.28 -3.54 20.26
CA MET A 1 28.47 -4.57 20.94
C MET A 1 27.10 -4.39 20.28
N GLU A 2 26.73 -5.30 19.40
CA GLU A 2 25.37 -5.34 18.88
C GLU A 2 24.45 -5.65 20.06
N ASN A 3 23.48 -4.78 20.28
CA ASN A 3 22.48 -4.96 21.32
C ASN A 3 21.50 -6.02 20.78
N THR A 4 21.74 -7.28 21.11
CA THR A 4 20.87 -8.38 20.64
C THR A 4 19.52 -8.19 21.33
N LYS A 5 18.46 -7.96 20.54
CA LYS A 5 17.09 -7.86 21.02
C LYS A 5 16.69 -9.15 21.73
N THR A 6 15.99 -9.04 22.83
CA THR A 6 15.50 -10.22 23.56
C THR A 6 14.09 -10.58 23.12
N LYS A 7 13.71 -11.85 23.24
CA LYS A 7 12.34 -12.31 22.95
C LYS A 7 11.30 -11.54 23.77
N GLU A 8 11.61 -11.19 25.03
CA GLU A 8 10.71 -10.40 25.88
C GLU A 8 10.49 -8.99 25.31
N GLU A 9 11.56 -8.30 24.88
CA GLU A 9 11.45 -6.97 24.24
C GLU A 9 10.68 -7.03 22.93
N MET A 10 10.87 -8.07 22.11
CA MET A 10 10.11 -8.27 20.88
C MET A 10 8.61 -8.47 21.15
N LEU A 11 8.26 -9.28 22.15
CA LEU A 11 6.84 -9.49 22.53
C LEU A 11 6.22 -8.23 23.11
N GLU A 12 6.94 -7.44 23.90
CA GLU A 12 6.46 -6.15 24.40
C GLU A 12 6.18 -5.18 23.25
N ASN A 13 7.08 -5.09 22.28
CA ASN A 13 6.87 -4.25 21.08
C ASN A 13 5.73 -4.77 20.20
N LEU A 14 5.53 -6.10 20.09
CA LEU A 14 4.37 -6.65 19.40
C LEU A 14 3.06 -6.25 20.10
N ASP A 15 3.00 -6.32 21.42
CA ASP A 15 1.82 -5.89 22.15
C ASP A 15 1.57 -4.38 22.04
N ILE A 16 2.63 -3.56 21.97
CA ILE A 16 2.52 -2.11 21.70
C ILE A 16 1.98 -1.86 20.27
N LEU A 17 2.56 -2.50 19.26
CA LEU A 17 2.11 -2.37 17.86
C LEU A 17 0.62 -2.68 17.71
N LEU A 18 0.17 -3.76 18.36
CA LEU A 18 -1.20 -4.27 18.24
C LEU A 18 -2.23 -3.55 19.14
N ASN A 19 -1.79 -2.63 19.99
CA ASN A 19 -2.67 -1.89 20.89
C ASN A 19 -3.18 -0.62 20.22
N GLU A 20 -4.39 -0.67 19.63
CA GLU A 20 -5.03 0.44 18.92
C GLU A 20 -5.41 1.62 19.84
N ASP A 21 -5.42 1.44 21.16
CA ASP A 21 -5.64 2.51 22.12
C ASP A 21 -4.40 3.40 22.31
N LEU A 22 -3.23 2.97 21.85
CA LEU A 22 -2.00 3.76 21.92
C LEU A 22 -1.89 4.75 20.76
N PRO A 23 -1.22 5.91 21.00
CA PRO A 23 -0.95 6.87 19.93
C PRO A 23 -0.17 6.24 18.78
N TYR A 24 -0.48 6.68 17.54
CA TYR A 24 0.15 6.17 16.32
C TYR A 24 1.68 6.19 16.37
N ASN A 25 2.29 7.29 16.84
CA ASN A 25 3.74 7.41 16.92
C ASN A 25 4.38 6.36 17.86
N VAL A 26 3.69 5.96 18.92
CA VAL A 26 4.17 4.91 19.84
C VAL A 26 4.12 3.53 19.17
N ARG A 27 3.07 3.27 18.40
CA ARG A 27 2.93 2.05 17.61
C ARG A 27 3.92 2.01 16.44
N LEU A 28 4.22 3.17 15.84
CA LEU A 28 5.21 3.29 14.78
C LEU A 28 6.64 2.97 15.30
N ASP A 29 7.00 3.47 16.49
CA ASP A 29 8.29 3.13 17.11
C ASP A 29 8.42 1.62 17.34
N ALA A 30 7.35 0.96 17.78
CA ALA A 30 7.31 -0.50 17.97
C ALA A 30 7.37 -1.27 16.63
N TYR A 31 6.72 -0.77 15.59
CA TYR A 31 6.79 -1.30 14.22
C TYR A 31 8.23 -1.24 13.68
N GLU A 32 8.89 -0.08 13.76
CA GLU A 32 10.28 0.09 13.33
C GLU A 32 11.22 -0.84 14.11
N TYR A 33 10.98 -1.01 15.42
CA TYR A 33 11.73 -1.96 16.23
C TYR A 33 11.59 -3.40 15.73
N LEU A 34 10.37 -3.85 15.39
CA LEU A 34 10.10 -5.21 14.91
C LEU A 34 10.61 -5.45 13.49
N GLN A 35 10.63 -4.42 12.63
CA GLN A 35 11.18 -4.53 11.28
C GLN A 35 12.68 -4.89 11.25
N GLU A 36 13.45 -4.49 12.26
CA GLU A 36 14.87 -4.80 12.26
C GLU A 36 15.16 -6.29 12.52
N ASP A 37 14.43 -6.92 13.45
CA ASP A 37 14.55 -8.36 13.77
C ASP A 37 13.42 -8.78 14.71
N CYS A 38 12.65 -9.81 14.35
CA CYS A 38 11.64 -10.43 15.19
C CYS A 38 11.51 -11.95 14.94
N GLU A 39 12.57 -12.61 14.44
CA GLU A 39 12.54 -14.02 14.07
C GLU A 39 12.12 -14.94 15.26
N GLU A 40 12.55 -14.60 16.50
CA GLU A 40 12.23 -15.39 17.69
C GLU A 40 10.75 -15.40 18.07
N ILE A 41 9.94 -14.44 17.56
CA ILE A 41 8.51 -14.32 17.84
C ILE A 41 7.64 -14.48 16.58
N LEU A 42 8.21 -14.98 15.49
CA LEU A 42 7.54 -15.08 14.21
C LEU A 42 6.24 -15.91 14.29
N ASP A 43 6.26 -17.02 15.02
CA ASP A 43 5.08 -17.88 15.18
C ASP A 43 3.95 -17.16 15.94
N GLU A 44 4.28 -16.35 16.94
CA GLU A 44 3.35 -15.53 17.70
C GLU A 44 2.71 -14.44 16.80
N MET A 45 3.50 -13.83 15.93
CA MET A 45 3.02 -12.84 14.95
C MET A 45 2.11 -13.48 13.91
N ILE A 46 2.50 -14.62 13.32
CA ILE A 46 1.69 -15.36 12.37
C ILE A 46 0.34 -15.76 12.99
N ALA A 47 0.32 -16.19 14.24
CA ALA A 47 -0.93 -16.54 14.93
C ALA A 47 -1.90 -15.35 15.08
N LYS A 48 -1.38 -14.10 15.03
CA LYS A 48 -2.16 -12.87 15.19
C LYS A 48 -2.54 -12.20 13.86
N MET A 49 -1.94 -12.59 12.71
CA MET A 49 -2.07 -11.85 11.43
C MET A 49 -3.49 -11.72 10.87
N TYR A 50 -4.43 -12.57 11.31
CA TYR A 50 -5.85 -12.50 10.92
C TYR A 50 -6.75 -11.87 11.98
N ALA A 51 -6.19 -11.48 13.13
CA ALA A 51 -6.97 -10.94 14.23
C ALA A 51 -7.12 -9.41 14.17
N TYR A 52 -6.35 -8.75 13.31
CA TYR A 52 -6.32 -7.29 13.17
C TYR A 52 -6.66 -6.87 11.75
N GLU A 53 -7.27 -5.69 11.61
CA GLU A 53 -7.69 -5.10 10.34
C GLU A 53 -7.12 -3.67 10.23
N GLY A 54 -7.38 -2.99 9.11
CA GLY A 54 -6.93 -1.64 8.86
C GLY A 54 -5.43 -1.46 9.04
N GLU A 55 -5.02 -0.29 9.51
CA GLU A 55 -3.62 0.10 9.65
C GLU A 55 -2.80 -0.84 10.53
N THR A 56 -3.35 -1.32 11.66
CA THR A 56 -2.65 -2.24 12.58
C THR A 56 -2.33 -3.57 11.90
N GLY A 57 -3.31 -4.13 11.18
CA GLY A 57 -3.12 -5.35 10.42
C GLY A 57 -2.14 -5.17 9.25
N GLN A 58 -2.16 -4.03 8.55
CA GLN A 58 -1.21 -3.69 7.50
C GLN A 58 0.22 -3.64 8.05
N MET A 59 0.47 -2.90 9.12
CA MET A 59 1.79 -2.82 9.77
C MET A 59 2.31 -4.20 10.18
N LEU A 60 1.46 -5.06 10.74
CA LEU A 60 1.83 -6.44 11.08
C LEU A 60 2.21 -7.25 9.84
N MET A 61 1.44 -7.14 8.77
CA MET A 61 1.72 -7.86 7.52
C MET A 61 2.97 -7.35 6.81
N GLU A 62 3.27 -6.06 6.87
CA GLU A 62 4.52 -5.50 6.35
C GLU A 62 5.74 -6.08 7.07
N VAL A 63 5.72 -6.13 8.42
CA VAL A 63 6.80 -6.77 9.19
C VAL A 63 6.93 -8.25 8.82
N LEU A 64 5.82 -8.99 8.76
CA LEU A 64 5.83 -10.41 8.41
C LEU A 64 6.37 -10.67 7.00
N SER A 65 6.13 -9.76 6.05
CA SER A 65 6.55 -9.92 4.66
C SER A 65 8.07 -9.97 4.46
N GLU A 66 8.86 -9.50 5.43
CA GLU A 66 10.32 -9.61 5.40
C GLU A 66 10.81 -11.06 5.61
N TYR A 67 9.99 -11.93 6.22
CA TYR A 67 10.33 -13.34 6.51
C TYR A 67 9.90 -14.27 5.39
N LYS A 68 10.67 -14.27 4.30
CA LYS A 68 10.38 -14.96 3.05
C LYS A 68 10.36 -16.49 3.19
N GLY A 69 9.62 -17.15 2.28
CA GLY A 69 9.56 -18.61 2.22
C GLY A 69 8.60 -19.27 3.21
N ASN A 70 7.90 -18.50 4.05
CA ASN A 70 6.87 -19.02 4.95
C ASN A 70 5.51 -19.01 4.25
N LYS A 71 4.96 -20.19 3.99
CA LYS A 71 3.68 -20.35 3.28
C LYS A 71 2.51 -19.67 4.00
N ALA A 72 2.50 -19.63 5.32
CA ALA A 72 1.41 -18.99 6.08
C ALA A 72 1.42 -17.48 5.86
N ILE A 73 2.60 -16.84 5.84
CA ILE A 73 2.75 -15.41 5.55
C ILE A 73 2.30 -15.12 4.13
N PHE A 74 2.76 -15.90 3.13
CA PHE A 74 2.33 -15.73 1.75
C PHE A 74 0.80 -15.77 1.62
N MET A 75 0.15 -16.77 2.22
CA MET A 75 -1.30 -16.87 2.23
C MET A 75 -1.98 -15.71 2.97
N GLY A 76 -1.33 -15.17 3.99
CA GLY A 76 -1.76 -13.94 4.67
C GLY A 76 -1.76 -12.75 3.72
N LEU A 77 -0.67 -12.52 2.99
CA LEU A 77 -0.56 -11.44 1.99
C LEU A 77 -1.63 -11.57 0.90
N VAL A 78 -1.84 -12.79 0.38
CA VAL A 78 -2.90 -13.07 -0.59
C VAL A 78 -4.29 -12.76 -0.01
N SER A 79 -4.55 -13.19 1.23
CA SER A 79 -5.83 -12.89 1.89
C SER A 79 -6.09 -11.39 2.04
N TRP A 80 -5.07 -10.62 2.34
CA TRP A 80 -5.15 -9.17 2.42
C TRP A 80 -5.37 -8.51 1.07
N LEU A 81 -4.70 -8.97 0.02
CA LEU A 81 -4.96 -8.52 -1.36
C LEU A 81 -6.45 -8.66 -1.72
N TYR A 82 -7.04 -9.83 -1.43
CA TYR A 82 -8.45 -10.10 -1.72
C TYR A 82 -9.45 -9.36 -0.81
N LYS A 83 -9.01 -8.74 0.29
CA LYS A 83 -9.85 -7.78 1.03
C LYS A 83 -10.08 -6.49 0.25
N GLY A 84 -9.16 -6.09 -0.62
CA GLY A 84 -9.27 -4.90 -1.47
C GLY A 84 -9.11 -3.57 -0.71
N GLU A 85 -8.59 -3.58 0.53
CA GLU A 85 -8.43 -2.36 1.34
C GLU A 85 -7.25 -1.50 0.87
N ASP A 86 -6.14 -2.14 0.50
CA ASP A 86 -4.96 -1.49 -0.10
C ASP A 86 -4.30 -2.43 -1.10
N VAL A 87 -4.91 -2.52 -2.28
CA VAL A 87 -4.45 -3.41 -3.36
C VAL A 87 -3.02 -3.10 -3.79
N ALA A 88 -2.68 -1.82 -3.88
CA ALA A 88 -1.35 -1.39 -4.31
C ALA A 88 -0.25 -1.84 -3.33
N LEU A 89 -0.48 -1.70 -2.02
CA LEU A 89 0.43 -2.17 -0.99
C LEU A 89 0.61 -3.69 -1.07
N PHE A 90 -0.48 -4.45 -1.06
CA PHE A 90 -0.40 -5.91 -1.00
C PHE A 90 0.10 -6.54 -2.30
N ALA A 91 -0.16 -5.94 -3.47
CA ALA A 91 0.49 -6.34 -4.72
C ALA A 91 2.01 -6.20 -4.62
N ARG A 92 2.50 -5.05 -4.16
CA ARG A 92 3.93 -4.79 -3.96
C ARG A 92 4.56 -5.76 -2.94
N LEU A 93 3.88 -6.01 -1.80
CA LEU A 93 4.39 -6.94 -0.79
C LEU A 93 4.48 -8.37 -1.33
N ILE A 94 3.51 -8.83 -2.14
CA ILE A 94 3.55 -10.15 -2.79
C ILE A 94 4.70 -10.23 -3.78
N GLY A 95 4.91 -9.19 -4.61
CA GLY A 95 6.05 -9.10 -5.54
C GLY A 95 7.38 -9.21 -4.79
N ALA A 96 7.60 -8.36 -3.80
CA ALA A 96 8.80 -8.33 -2.97
C ALA A 96 9.01 -9.62 -2.16
N TYR A 97 7.93 -10.31 -1.76
CA TYR A 97 7.99 -11.59 -1.04
C TYR A 97 8.68 -12.66 -1.87
N GLY A 98 8.50 -12.66 -3.18
CA GLY A 98 9.26 -13.48 -4.11
C GLY A 98 8.78 -14.93 -4.24
N ASP A 99 7.56 -15.28 -3.84
CA ASP A 99 6.97 -16.59 -4.09
C ASP A 99 6.43 -16.65 -5.53
N GLU A 100 6.91 -17.61 -6.34
CA GLU A 100 6.52 -17.75 -7.75
C GLU A 100 5.00 -17.93 -7.95
N GLN A 101 4.28 -18.46 -6.96
CA GLN A 101 2.82 -18.57 -6.99
C GLN A 101 2.13 -17.21 -7.03
N GLY A 102 2.82 -16.14 -6.61
CA GLY A 102 2.34 -14.76 -6.68
C GLY A 102 1.98 -14.32 -8.08
N VAL A 103 2.68 -14.79 -9.12
CA VAL A 103 2.36 -14.46 -10.53
C VAL A 103 0.93 -14.81 -10.88
N GLU A 104 0.52 -16.05 -10.62
CA GLU A 104 -0.83 -16.53 -10.92
C GLU A 104 -1.89 -15.84 -10.05
N VAL A 105 -1.60 -15.65 -8.76
CA VAL A 105 -2.49 -14.96 -7.82
C VAL A 105 -2.76 -13.53 -8.28
N LEU A 106 -1.72 -12.76 -8.59
CA LEU A 106 -1.84 -11.35 -8.98
C LEU A 106 -2.57 -11.19 -10.32
N LYS A 107 -2.31 -12.05 -11.29
CA LYS A 107 -3.00 -12.04 -12.60
C LYS A 107 -4.48 -12.38 -12.42
N THR A 108 -4.80 -13.45 -11.69
CA THR A 108 -6.19 -13.84 -11.42
C THR A 108 -6.93 -12.73 -10.67
N PHE A 109 -6.30 -12.13 -9.65
CA PHE A 109 -6.89 -11.03 -8.93
C PHE A 109 -7.19 -9.84 -9.86
N CYS A 110 -6.24 -9.47 -10.74
CA CYS A 110 -6.41 -8.37 -11.68
C CYS A 110 -7.58 -8.61 -12.67
N GLU A 111 -7.82 -9.86 -13.08
CA GLU A 111 -8.94 -10.24 -13.96
C GLU A 111 -10.31 -10.21 -13.26
N GLU A 112 -10.33 -10.49 -11.95
CA GLU A 112 -11.56 -10.55 -11.14
C GLU A 112 -11.94 -9.21 -10.49
N TYR A 113 -10.96 -8.35 -10.28
CA TYR A 113 -11.07 -7.05 -9.63
C TYR A 113 -10.90 -5.94 -10.68
N GLU A 114 -11.69 -4.88 -10.61
CA GLU A 114 -11.55 -3.73 -11.50
C GLU A 114 -10.58 -2.69 -10.89
N PRO A 115 -9.25 -2.85 -11.08
CA PRO A 115 -8.26 -1.97 -10.46
C PRO A 115 -8.30 -0.58 -11.07
N ASN A 116 -8.07 0.46 -10.27
CA ASN A 116 -7.71 1.76 -10.81
C ASN A 116 -6.30 1.73 -11.43
N TYR A 117 -5.92 2.81 -12.12
CA TYR A 117 -4.64 2.83 -12.84
C TYR A 117 -3.43 2.59 -11.94
N ASN A 118 -3.41 3.14 -10.72
CA ASN A 118 -2.30 2.94 -9.79
C ASN A 118 -2.20 1.48 -9.31
N GLU A 119 -3.33 0.90 -8.93
CA GLU A 119 -3.40 -0.51 -8.51
C GLU A 119 -2.98 -1.46 -9.64
N PHE A 120 -3.45 -1.20 -10.87
CA PHE A 120 -3.05 -1.96 -12.05
C PHE A 120 -1.53 -1.91 -12.29
N MET A 121 -0.92 -0.74 -12.14
CA MET A 121 0.53 -0.59 -12.30
C MET A 121 1.31 -1.33 -11.23
N GLU A 122 0.84 -1.34 -9.97
CA GLU A 122 1.48 -2.09 -8.89
C GLU A 122 1.31 -3.61 -9.07
N LEU A 123 0.13 -4.08 -9.51
CA LEU A 123 -0.10 -5.49 -9.86
C LEU A 123 0.84 -5.94 -10.98
N ARG A 124 0.96 -5.13 -12.03
CA ARG A 124 1.89 -5.38 -13.13
C ARG A 124 3.34 -5.44 -12.67
N ASN A 125 3.79 -4.42 -11.92
CA ASN A 125 5.16 -4.35 -11.42
C ASN A 125 5.50 -5.58 -10.57
N ALA A 126 4.59 -6.00 -9.70
CA ALA A 126 4.76 -7.17 -8.85
C ALA A 126 4.86 -8.49 -9.66
N VAL A 127 4.06 -8.65 -10.70
CA VAL A 127 4.17 -9.81 -11.61
C VAL A 127 5.51 -9.82 -12.34
N GLU A 128 5.94 -8.66 -12.86
CA GLU A 128 7.23 -8.51 -13.55
C GLU A 128 8.42 -8.75 -12.59
N GLU A 129 8.34 -8.29 -11.34
CA GLU A 129 9.35 -8.55 -10.29
C GLU A 129 9.48 -10.05 -9.97
N LEU A 130 8.37 -10.78 -9.97
CA LEU A 130 8.35 -12.24 -9.82
C LEU A 130 8.83 -12.98 -11.08
N GLY A 131 9.19 -12.27 -12.16
CA GLY A 131 9.65 -12.84 -13.43
C GLY A 131 8.51 -13.37 -14.32
N GLY A 132 7.27 -13.00 -14.03
CA GLY A 132 6.12 -13.32 -14.87
C GLY A 132 5.92 -12.33 -16.01
N ASP A 133 5.22 -12.76 -17.06
CA ASP A 133 4.74 -11.88 -18.12
C ASP A 133 3.38 -11.31 -17.75
N PHE A 134 3.21 -9.98 -17.89
CA PHE A 134 1.93 -9.31 -17.65
C PHE A 134 1.33 -8.84 -18.98
N ASP A 135 0.41 -9.63 -19.51
CA ASP A 135 -0.23 -9.45 -20.82
C ASP A 135 -1.67 -8.87 -20.74
N LEU A 136 -2.13 -8.60 -19.52
CA LEU A 136 -3.45 -8.00 -19.28
C LEU A 136 -3.47 -6.55 -19.79
N LYS A 137 -4.61 -6.13 -20.29
CA LYS A 137 -4.86 -4.79 -20.84
C LYS A 137 -6.15 -4.25 -20.29
N GLU A 138 -6.08 -3.05 -19.75
CA GLU A 138 -7.23 -2.31 -19.24
C GLU A 138 -7.31 -0.93 -19.92
N ASP A 139 -8.52 -0.39 -20.02
CA ASP A 139 -8.75 0.96 -20.53
C ASP A 139 -8.94 1.91 -19.35
N PHE A 140 -7.96 2.80 -19.16
CA PHE A 140 -7.95 3.81 -18.12
C PHE A 140 -8.26 5.22 -18.63
N SER A 141 -8.91 5.35 -19.80
CA SER A 141 -9.21 6.65 -20.39
C SER A 141 -10.02 7.57 -19.47
N ASP A 142 -10.82 7.01 -18.57
CA ASP A 142 -11.62 7.72 -17.58
C ASP A 142 -10.95 7.85 -16.20
N ASP A 143 -9.77 7.22 -15.99
CA ASP A 143 -9.04 7.30 -14.72
C ASP A 143 -8.33 8.66 -14.59
N PRO A 144 -8.57 9.43 -13.50
CA PRO A 144 -8.00 10.77 -13.33
C PRO A 144 -6.47 10.77 -13.30
N LEU A 145 -5.83 9.78 -12.66
CA LEU A 145 -4.38 9.69 -12.58
C LEU A 145 -3.77 9.38 -13.94
N TYR A 146 -4.38 8.44 -14.70
CA TYR A 146 -3.95 8.12 -16.05
C TYR A 146 -4.06 9.34 -16.96
N ARG A 147 -5.20 10.05 -16.94
CA ARG A 147 -5.44 11.27 -17.74
C ARG A 147 -4.40 12.33 -17.42
N PHE A 148 -4.14 12.59 -16.14
CA PHE A 148 -3.13 13.54 -15.69
C PHE A 148 -1.72 13.16 -16.21
N LEU A 149 -1.30 11.90 -16.05
CA LEU A 149 0.02 11.44 -16.47
C LEU A 149 0.19 11.42 -18.01
N LYS A 150 -0.90 11.30 -18.76
CA LYS A 150 -0.90 11.34 -20.24
C LYS A 150 -1.13 12.74 -20.80
N GLY A 151 -1.34 13.75 -19.94
CA GLY A 151 -1.62 15.12 -20.37
C GLY A 151 -2.96 15.25 -21.12
N LEU A 152 -3.93 14.37 -20.82
CA LEU A 152 -5.23 14.35 -21.51
C LEU A 152 -6.18 15.44 -20.99
N ASP A 153 -5.88 16.04 -19.86
CA ASP A 153 -6.67 17.11 -19.23
C ASP A 153 -6.24 18.51 -19.69
N GLU A 154 -5.31 18.62 -20.67
CA GLU A 154 -4.78 19.93 -21.13
C GLU A 154 -5.69 20.69 -22.09
N GLU A 155 -6.88 20.19 -22.45
CA GLU A 155 -7.78 20.84 -23.41
C GLU A 155 -8.59 22.02 -22.85
N ASP A 156 -8.61 22.24 -21.52
CA ASP A 156 -9.24 23.42 -20.91
C ASP A 156 -8.17 24.40 -20.44
N GLU A 157 -7.85 25.42 -21.27
CA GLU A 157 -6.95 26.53 -20.89
C GLU A 157 -7.45 27.30 -19.64
N ASP A 158 -8.73 27.19 -19.29
CA ASP A 158 -9.33 27.80 -18.09
C ASP A 158 -9.08 26.98 -16.81
N SER A 159 -8.76 25.70 -16.90
CA SER A 159 -8.42 24.82 -15.76
C SER A 159 -6.96 24.95 -15.30
N ARG A 160 -6.11 25.67 -16.03
CA ARG A 160 -4.69 25.88 -15.69
C ARG A 160 -4.45 26.82 -14.52
N ARG A 161 -5.48 27.43 -13.95
CA ARG A 161 -5.35 28.19 -12.72
C ARG A 161 -5.24 27.23 -11.55
N SER A 162 -3.98 27.02 -11.13
CA SER A 162 -3.69 26.36 -9.87
C SER A 162 -4.60 26.97 -8.78
N PRO A 163 -5.17 26.18 -7.86
CA PRO A 163 -5.86 26.72 -6.68
C PRO A 163 -5.03 27.75 -5.91
N PHE A 164 -3.70 27.71 -6.05
CA PHE A 164 -2.78 28.72 -5.53
C PHE A 164 -2.83 30.04 -6.32
N GLU A 165 -3.04 30.03 -7.64
CA GLU A 165 -3.14 31.26 -8.45
C GLU A 165 -4.44 32.01 -8.20
N GLU A 166 -5.55 31.33 -7.96
CA GLU A 166 -6.81 31.96 -7.54
C GLU A 166 -6.69 32.65 -6.19
N PHE A 167 -5.87 32.11 -5.28
CA PHE A 167 -5.65 32.70 -3.96
C PHE A 167 -4.81 34.00 -4.02
N PHE A 168 -3.86 34.11 -4.96
CA PHE A 168 -2.98 35.24 -5.12
C PHE A 168 -3.45 36.26 -6.15
N ASN A 169 -4.33 35.86 -7.08
CA ASN A 169 -4.92 36.75 -8.10
C ASN A 169 -6.44 36.54 -8.15
N PRO A 170 -7.19 37.04 -7.15
CA PRO A 170 -8.65 36.98 -7.20
C PRO A 170 -9.17 37.73 -8.42
N PRO A 171 -10.24 37.26 -9.09
CA PRO A 171 -10.82 37.93 -10.25
C PRO A 171 -11.16 39.39 -9.86
N LYS A 172 -10.76 40.34 -10.70
CA LYS A 172 -11.12 41.75 -10.51
C LYS A 172 -12.65 41.83 -10.51
N LYS A 173 -13.23 42.35 -9.43
CA LYS A 173 -14.65 42.69 -9.43
C LYS A 173 -14.86 43.72 -10.53
N ASP A 174 -15.74 43.38 -11.48
CA ASP A 174 -16.28 44.36 -12.42
C ASP A 174 -17.06 45.39 -11.60
N ASP A 175 -16.48 46.53 -11.38
CA ASP A 175 -17.18 47.69 -10.85
C ASP A 175 -18.09 48.19 -11.99
N GLY A 176 -19.32 47.66 -12.00
CA GLY A 176 -20.37 48.13 -12.87
C GLY A 176 -20.59 49.61 -12.62
N GLU A 177 -20.21 50.41 -13.61
CA GLU A 177 -20.63 51.80 -13.69
C GLU A 177 -22.16 51.83 -13.90
N ASP A 178 -22.89 52.21 -12.86
CA ASP A 178 -24.25 52.69 -12.97
C ASP A 178 -24.25 54.10 -13.59
N ASP A 179 -24.85 54.24 -14.76
CA ASP A 179 -25.41 55.48 -15.31
C ASP A 179 -26.92 55.52 -15.16
#